data_0cb472689ee69ebdc2d6bf9cb609afd3
#
_entry.id   0cb472689ee69ebdc2d6bf9cb609afd3
#
_cell.length_a   1.000
_cell.length_b   1.000
_cell.length_c   1.000
_cell.angle_alpha   90.00
_cell.angle_beta   90.00
_cell.angle_gamma   90.00
#
_symmetry.space_group_name_H-M   'P 1'
#
loop_
_entity.id
_entity.type
_entity.pdbx_description
1 polymer ?
#
loop_
_entity_poly.entity_id
_entity_poly.type
_entity_poly.pdbx_seq_one_letter_code
_entity_poly.pdbx_strand_id
1 'polypeptide(L)'
;MKNTFVLFAIGILTFGRLEAQISEYIYPNFNTPSFSNYGTTGIIQMPSARFFEEGSIGFTWSHLDPYLRGSIVAYPFDWFEASYQYADVNNWLYSDVPDFSGSQSYKDKSFDAKFRVLKETQFLPSIAVGFRDLGGTALFSAEYIVASKFIGNVDLTAGLGWGVISNNSINNPLIEVDERFKSRTINSSSGNTQGGEFNIDSFFAGANAGLFAGMEVFVPRAK
;
A
#
# COMPACT_ATOMS: atom_id res chain seq x y z
N MET A 1 -19.85 18.69 17.98
CA MET A 1 -19.00 17.83 17.16
C MET A 1 -17.57 18.36 16.91
N LYS A 2 -17.31 19.68 16.89
CA LYS A 2 -15.94 20.21 16.68
C LYS A 2 -14.92 19.91 17.81
N ASN A 3 -15.37 19.72 19.03
CA ASN A 3 -14.46 19.53 20.18
C ASN A 3 -13.95 18.08 20.34
N THR A 4 -14.63 17.08 19.78
CA THR A 4 -14.23 15.67 19.88
C THR A 4 -13.04 15.37 18.97
N PHE A 5 -12.96 16.04 17.82
CA PHE A 5 -11.85 15.88 16.87
C PHE A 5 -10.53 16.45 17.41
N VAL A 6 -10.61 17.59 18.13
CA VAL A 6 -9.42 18.21 18.75
C VAL A 6 -8.86 17.35 19.88
N LEU A 7 -9.72 16.70 20.67
CA LEU A 7 -9.28 15.78 21.72
C LEU A 7 -8.62 14.52 21.17
N PHE A 8 -9.08 14.01 20.02
CA PHE A 8 -8.47 12.86 19.37
C PHE A 8 -7.09 13.21 18.76
N ALA A 9 -6.96 14.38 18.15
CA ALA A 9 -5.70 14.87 17.61
C ALA A 9 -4.66 15.17 18.72
N ILE A 10 -5.10 15.74 19.85
CA ILE A 10 -4.23 15.98 21.02
C ILE A 10 -3.81 14.65 21.67
N GLY A 11 -4.71 13.66 21.71
CA GLY A 11 -4.39 12.32 22.20
C GLY A 11 -3.28 11.64 21.37
N ILE A 12 -3.34 11.75 20.04
CA ILE A 12 -2.31 11.20 19.14
C ILE A 12 -0.96 11.94 19.34
N LEU A 13 -0.98 13.26 19.49
CA LEU A 13 0.24 14.04 19.70
C LEU A 13 0.90 13.81 21.08
N THR A 14 0.11 13.51 22.11
CA THR A 14 0.67 13.19 23.44
C THR A 14 1.20 11.77 23.51
N PHE A 15 0.62 10.80 22.82
CA PHE A 15 1.15 9.45 22.73
C PHE A 15 2.50 9.41 21.99
N GLY A 16 2.69 10.19 20.94
CA GLY A 16 3.96 10.27 20.20
C GLY A 16 5.14 10.79 21.03
N ARG A 17 4.90 11.53 22.12
CA ARG A 17 5.97 11.99 23.02
C ARG A 17 6.34 10.98 24.12
N LEU A 18 5.46 10.05 24.45
CA LEU A 18 5.75 9.01 25.44
C LEU A 18 6.67 7.91 24.87
N GLU A 19 6.73 7.76 23.57
CA GLU A 19 7.51 6.72 22.88
C GLU A 19 9.03 6.98 22.90
N ALA A 20 9.45 8.23 23.05
CA ALA A 20 10.88 8.59 23.07
C ALA A 20 11.66 8.04 24.27
N GLN A 21 11.00 7.50 25.29
CA GLN A 21 11.61 6.96 26.50
C GLN A 21 11.48 5.44 26.70
N ILE A 22 10.77 4.71 25.84
CA ILE A 22 10.56 3.24 25.99
C ILE A 22 11.26 2.46 24.85
N SER A 23 12.24 3.02 24.21
CA SER A 23 12.78 2.55 22.95
C SER A 23 13.96 1.57 23.06
N GLU A 24 13.90 0.57 23.92
CA GLU A 24 14.74 -0.62 23.75
C GLU A 24 13.87 -1.89 23.72
N TYR A 25 12.85 -1.89 22.88
CA TYR A 25 12.28 -3.16 22.47
C TYR A 25 13.22 -3.77 21.43
N ILE A 26 14.01 -4.74 21.87
CA ILE A 26 14.95 -5.46 21.01
C ILE A 26 14.12 -6.31 20.06
N TYR A 27 13.91 -5.81 18.82
CA TYR A 27 13.42 -6.65 17.75
C TYR A 27 14.47 -7.73 17.46
N PRO A 28 14.08 -8.98 17.28
CA PRO A 28 15.03 -9.96 16.78
C PRO A 28 15.61 -9.45 15.44
N ASN A 29 16.93 -9.55 15.27
CA ASN A 29 17.68 -9.08 14.09
C ASN A 29 17.32 -9.81 12.77
N PHE A 30 16.10 -10.33 12.61
CA PHE A 30 15.64 -11.09 11.46
C PHE A 30 14.86 -10.25 10.44
N ASN A 31 14.79 -8.94 10.61
CA ASN A 31 13.73 -8.09 10.13
C ASN A 31 14.06 -7.36 8.83
N THR A 32 14.55 -8.07 7.83
CA THR A 32 14.46 -7.53 6.49
C THR A 32 13.02 -7.75 6.02
N PRO A 33 12.23 -6.70 5.79
CA PRO A 33 10.88 -6.85 5.28
C PRO A 33 10.86 -7.54 3.93
N SER A 34 9.80 -8.28 3.65
CA SER A 34 9.58 -8.86 2.31
C SER A 34 9.00 -7.82 1.36
N PHE A 35 9.23 -8.03 0.07
CA PHE A 35 8.56 -7.30 -0.99
C PHE A 35 7.33 -8.05 -1.47
N SER A 36 6.26 -7.33 -1.74
CA SER A 36 5.10 -7.85 -2.46
C SER A 36 5.38 -7.93 -3.97
N ASN A 37 4.51 -8.63 -4.71
CA ASN A 37 4.56 -8.66 -6.17
C ASN A 37 4.28 -7.31 -6.84
N TYR A 38 3.87 -6.31 -6.05
CA TYR A 38 3.72 -4.93 -6.47
C TYR A 38 4.99 -4.09 -6.25
N GLY A 39 6.08 -4.71 -5.75
CA GLY A 39 7.37 -4.04 -5.59
C GLY A 39 7.49 -3.10 -4.39
N THR A 40 6.49 -3.03 -3.55
CA THR A 40 6.47 -2.31 -2.26
C THR A 40 6.61 -3.30 -1.12
N THR A 41 6.97 -2.85 0.10
CA THR A 41 7.01 -3.77 1.25
C THR A 41 5.65 -4.38 1.52
N GLY A 42 5.65 -5.72 1.66
CA GLY A 42 4.43 -6.48 1.82
C GLY A 42 4.62 -7.99 1.71
N ILE A 43 3.52 -8.72 1.79
CA ILE A 43 3.48 -10.19 1.78
C ILE A 43 2.72 -10.64 0.53
N ILE A 44 3.39 -11.34 -0.39
CA ILE A 44 2.84 -11.86 -1.64
C ILE A 44 2.18 -10.75 -2.47
N GLN A 45 0.89 -10.48 -2.30
CA GLN A 45 0.14 -9.45 -3.05
C GLN A 45 -0.43 -8.33 -2.17
N MET A 46 -0.28 -8.42 -0.86
CA MET A 46 -0.81 -7.44 0.07
C MET A 46 0.29 -6.58 0.68
N PRO A 47 -0.01 -5.32 1.02
CA PRO A 47 0.92 -4.44 1.70
C PRO A 47 1.11 -4.85 3.16
N SER A 48 2.25 -4.44 3.75
CA SER A 48 2.50 -4.47 5.19
C SER A 48 2.83 -3.07 5.72
N ALA A 49 2.76 -2.89 7.03
CA ALA A 49 3.20 -1.66 7.69
C ALA A 49 4.72 -1.62 7.95
N ARG A 50 5.47 -2.48 7.24
CA ARG A 50 6.92 -2.55 7.33
C ARG A 50 7.58 -1.57 6.37
N PHE A 51 8.82 -1.17 6.71
CA PHE A 51 9.67 -0.28 5.93
C PHE A 51 11.10 -0.81 6.02
N PHE A 52 11.86 -0.66 4.94
CA PHE A 52 13.30 -0.82 5.00
C PHE A 52 13.95 0.38 5.70
N GLU A 53 15.25 0.30 5.92
CA GLU A 53 16.03 1.39 6.53
C GLU A 53 16.00 2.64 5.67
N GLU A 54 16.02 3.79 6.33
CA GLU A 54 16.14 5.11 5.68
C GLU A 54 17.37 5.16 4.76
N GLY A 55 17.19 5.77 3.59
CA GLY A 55 18.21 5.84 2.56
C GLY A 55 18.31 4.60 1.67
N SER A 56 17.53 3.54 1.93
CA SER A 56 17.54 2.32 1.11
C SER A 56 16.84 2.53 -0.24
N ILE A 57 17.36 1.85 -1.26
CA ILE A 57 16.73 1.71 -2.59
C ILE A 57 16.71 0.23 -2.93
N GLY A 58 15.57 -0.24 -3.39
CA GLY A 58 15.36 -1.62 -3.84
C GLY A 58 14.91 -1.68 -5.29
N PHE A 59 15.22 -2.79 -5.94
CA PHE A 59 14.67 -3.16 -7.23
C PHE A 59 13.98 -4.52 -7.08
N THR A 60 12.78 -4.64 -7.64
CA THR A 60 12.03 -5.88 -7.63
C THR A 60 11.60 -6.26 -9.04
N TRP A 61 11.55 -7.56 -9.28
CA TRP A 61 11.02 -8.15 -10.51
C TRP A 61 10.10 -9.29 -10.15
N SER A 62 8.86 -9.24 -10.59
CA SER A 62 7.88 -10.29 -10.32
C SER A 62 7.15 -10.71 -11.58
N HIS A 63 6.84 -12.00 -11.66
CA HIS A 63 6.02 -12.58 -12.72
C HIS A 63 4.94 -13.44 -12.09
N LEU A 64 3.70 -13.04 -12.30
CA LEU A 64 2.51 -13.80 -11.92
C LEU A 64 1.49 -13.59 -13.03
N ASP A 65 1.30 -14.61 -13.87
CA ASP A 65 0.41 -14.51 -15.03
C ASP A 65 -0.96 -13.88 -14.69
N PRO A 66 -1.42 -12.92 -15.50
CA PRO A 66 -0.82 -12.39 -16.75
C PRO A 66 0.14 -11.21 -16.54
N TYR A 67 0.59 -10.94 -15.32
CA TYR A 67 1.34 -9.74 -14.97
C TYR A 67 2.83 -9.98 -14.87
N LEU A 68 3.62 -9.15 -15.55
CA LEU A 68 5.05 -9.01 -15.39
C LEU A 68 5.34 -7.60 -14.85
N ARG A 69 5.97 -7.47 -13.68
CA ARG A 69 6.19 -6.20 -13.01
C ARG A 69 7.66 -5.98 -12.68
N GLY A 70 8.17 -4.81 -12.99
CA GLY A 70 9.45 -4.32 -12.50
C GLY A 70 9.24 -3.04 -11.70
N SER A 71 9.84 -2.94 -10.51
CA SER A 71 9.65 -1.78 -9.64
C SER A 71 10.97 -1.32 -9.04
N ILE A 72 11.09 0.00 -8.89
CA ILE A 72 12.13 0.65 -8.08
C ILE A 72 11.40 1.24 -6.88
N VAL A 73 11.89 0.93 -5.68
CA VAL A 73 11.35 1.44 -4.43
C VAL A 73 12.44 2.14 -3.64
N ALA A 74 12.12 3.26 -3.02
CA ALA A 74 13.01 4.05 -2.20
C ALA A 74 12.38 4.37 -0.85
N TYR A 75 13.23 4.47 0.17
CA TYR A 75 12.88 4.83 1.55
C TYR A 75 13.65 6.10 1.95
N PRO A 76 13.26 7.29 1.40
CA PRO A 76 14.02 8.53 1.67
C PRO A 76 14.02 8.91 3.14
N PHE A 77 12.98 8.50 3.87
CA PHE A 77 12.82 8.72 5.30
C PHE A 77 12.29 7.44 5.97
N ASP A 78 12.50 7.28 7.25
CA ASP A 78 12.05 6.10 8.01
C ASP A 78 10.52 5.93 8.04
N TRP A 79 9.77 6.99 7.70
CA TRP A 79 8.30 7.03 7.66
C TRP A 79 7.72 7.06 6.24
N PHE A 80 8.54 7.08 5.19
CA PHE A 80 8.08 7.24 3.81
C PHE A 80 8.70 6.22 2.86
N GLU A 81 7.85 5.51 2.13
CA GLU A 81 8.21 4.63 1.01
C GLU A 81 7.58 5.20 -0.26
N ALA A 82 8.37 5.31 -1.31
CA ALA A 82 7.92 5.68 -2.65
C ALA A 82 8.37 4.62 -3.65
N SER A 83 7.50 4.25 -4.59
CA SER A 83 7.91 3.36 -5.67
C SER A 83 7.42 3.83 -7.04
N TYR A 84 8.18 3.45 -8.06
CA TYR A 84 7.78 3.50 -9.46
C TYR A 84 7.70 2.07 -9.98
N GLN A 85 6.57 1.73 -10.59
CA GLN A 85 6.32 0.42 -11.17
C GLN A 85 6.06 0.52 -12.67
N TYR A 86 6.60 -0.43 -13.39
CA TYR A 86 6.25 -0.74 -14.77
C TYR A 86 5.64 -2.13 -14.82
N ALA A 87 4.41 -2.24 -15.29
CA ALA A 87 3.68 -3.49 -15.42
C ALA A 87 3.35 -3.80 -16.88
N ASP A 88 3.50 -5.06 -17.26
CA ASP A 88 3.08 -5.63 -18.53
C ASP A 88 1.93 -6.62 -18.27
N VAL A 89 0.80 -6.43 -18.97
CA VAL A 89 -0.38 -7.30 -18.86
C VAL A 89 -0.46 -8.16 -20.12
N ASN A 90 0.09 -9.36 -20.07
CA ASN A 90 0.37 -10.21 -21.23
C ASN A 90 -0.87 -10.71 -22.00
N ASN A 91 -2.04 -10.75 -21.36
CA ASN A 91 -3.29 -11.22 -21.96
C ASN A 91 -4.20 -10.09 -22.44
N TRP A 92 -3.72 -8.85 -22.46
CA TRP A 92 -4.45 -7.69 -22.90
C TRP A 92 -3.66 -6.92 -23.95
N LEU A 93 -4.29 -6.58 -25.10
CA LEU A 93 -3.64 -5.81 -26.15
C LEU A 93 -3.57 -4.33 -25.77
N TYR A 94 -2.49 -3.67 -26.16
CA TYR A 94 -2.30 -2.25 -25.96
C TYR A 94 -3.34 -1.42 -26.73
N SER A 95 -3.71 -1.87 -27.93
CA SER A 95 -4.73 -1.25 -28.77
C SER A 95 -5.42 -2.33 -29.61
N ASP A 96 -6.70 -2.08 -29.92
CA ASP A 96 -7.49 -2.89 -30.84
C ASP A 96 -7.18 -2.56 -32.32
N VAL A 97 -6.27 -1.60 -32.58
CA VAL A 97 -5.85 -1.20 -33.94
C VAL A 97 -4.51 -1.85 -34.27
N PRO A 98 -4.46 -2.91 -35.11
CA PRO A 98 -3.24 -3.64 -35.42
C PRO A 98 -2.14 -2.78 -36.06
N ASP A 99 -2.49 -1.83 -36.89
CA ASP A 99 -1.52 -0.95 -37.55
C ASP A 99 -0.86 0.06 -36.57
N PHE A 100 -1.45 0.24 -35.38
CA PHE A 100 -0.92 1.14 -34.37
C PHE A 100 0.03 0.44 -33.41
N SER A 101 -0.35 -0.71 -32.88
CA SER A 101 0.41 -1.40 -31.81
C SER A 101 0.77 -2.86 -32.12
N GLY A 102 0.27 -3.44 -33.22
CA GLY A 102 0.47 -4.84 -33.55
C GLY A 102 -0.06 -5.76 -32.45
N SER A 103 0.77 -6.69 -32.03
CA SER A 103 0.48 -7.65 -30.94
C SER A 103 1.04 -7.20 -29.59
N GLN A 104 1.36 -5.92 -29.43
CA GLN A 104 1.92 -5.42 -28.16
C GLN A 104 0.91 -5.57 -27.01
N SER A 105 1.38 -6.15 -25.89
CA SER A 105 0.61 -6.25 -24.68
C SER A 105 0.45 -4.88 -24.00
N TYR A 106 -0.57 -4.76 -23.15
CA TYR A 106 -0.85 -3.54 -22.40
C TYR A 106 0.26 -3.24 -21.42
N LYS A 107 0.69 -1.97 -21.39
CA LYS A 107 1.76 -1.47 -20.50
C LYS A 107 1.19 -0.45 -19.54
N ASP A 108 1.46 -0.62 -18.28
CA ASP A 108 1.08 0.31 -17.24
C ASP A 108 2.30 0.89 -16.52
N LYS A 109 2.19 2.13 -16.09
CA LYS A 109 3.21 2.83 -15.31
C LYS A 109 2.53 3.50 -14.15
N SER A 110 3.02 3.26 -12.95
CA SER A 110 2.42 3.78 -11.73
C SER A 110 3.45 4.28 -10.73
N PHE A 111 2.99 5.19 -9.89
CA PHE A 111 3.71 5.65 -8.69
C PHE A 111 2.90 5.27 -7.46
N ASP A 112 3.59 4.69 -6.49
CA ASP A 112 2.99 4.36 -5.20
C ASP A 112 3.66 5.17 -4.09
N ALA A 113 2.91 5.43 -3.03
CA ALA A 113 3.40 6.08 -1.83
C ALA A 113 2.84 5.40 -0.58
N LYS A 114 3.67 5.20 0.45
CA LYS A 114 3.24 4.70 1.74
C LYS A 114 3.85 5.52 2.87
N PHE A 115 3.03 5.82 3.87
CA PHE A 115 3.39 6.66 5.00
C PHE A 115 3.21 5.89 6.30
N ARG A 116 4.23 5.84 7.15
CA ARG A 116 4.12 5.32 8.51
C ARG A 116 3.41 6.35 9.39
N VAL A 117 2.27 5.95 9.93
CA VAL A 117 1.47 6.77 10.86
C VAL A 117 1.89 6.51 12.29
N LEU A 118 2.19 5.25 12.61
CA LEU A 118 2.60 4.81 13.94
C LEU A 118 3.75 3.80 13.83
N LYS A 119 4.79 4.01 14.62
CA LYS A 119 5.90 3.06 14.76
C LYS A 119 5.51 1.96 15.73
N GLU A 120 5.91 0.73 15.47
CA GLU A 120 5.65 -0.37 16.37
C GLU A 120 6.33 -0.17 17.72
N THR A 121 5.62 -0.52 18.78
CA THR A 121 6.13 -0.58 20.16
C THR A 121 5.86 -1.95 20.76
N GLN A 122 6.21 -2.16 22.02
CA GLN A 122 5.88 -3.40 22.71
C GLN A 122 4.38 -3.73 22.68
N PHE A 123 3.53 -2.71 22.80
CA PHE A 123 2.08 -2.89 22.92
C PHE A 123 1.31 -2.53 21.64
N LEU A 124 1.82 -1.59 20.83
CA LEU A 124 1.14 -1.08 19.66
C LEU A 124 1.76 -1.64 18.35
N PRO A 125 0.94 -1.93 17.34
CA PRO A 125 1.44 -2.32 16.02
C PRO A 125 2.07 -1.12 15.29
N SER A 126 2.89 -1.38 14.30
CA SER A 126 3.18 -0.39 13.26
C SER A 126 1.91 -0.17 12.45
N ILE A 127 1.59 1.10 12.12
CA ILE A 127 0.45 1.45 11.26
C ILE A 127 0.96 2.29 10.10
N ALA A 128 0.50 1.95 8.90
CA ALA A 128 0.80 2.70 7.70
C ALA A 128 -0.46 2.94 6.86
N VAL A 129 -0.43 4.03 6.11
CA VAL A 129 -1.41 4.37 5.07
C VAL A 129 -0.67 4.40 3.75
N GLY A 130 -1.23 3.76 2.74
CA GLY A 130 -0.60 3.72 1.44
C GLY A 130 -1.58 3.92 0.30
N PHE A 131 -0.98 4.31 -0.82
CA PHE A 131 -1.66 4.63 -2.07
C PHE A 131 -0.91 3.93 -3.19
N ARG A 132 -1.62 3.16 -4.00
CA ARG A 132 -1.11 2.54 -5.22
C ARG A 132 -1.64 3.28 -6.43
N ASP A 133 -0.81 3.37 -7.44
CA ASP A 133 -1.14 3.97 -8.73
C ASP A 133 -1.69 5.41 -8.58
N LEU A 134 -0.96 6.21 -7.78
CA LEU A 134 -1.29 7.61 -7.51
C LEU A 134 -1.25 8.48 -8.76
N GLY A 135 -0.34 8.21 -9.67
CA GLY A 135 -0.06 8.99 -10.87
C GLY A 135 0.14 8.10 -12.08
N GLY A 136 -0.68 7.09 -12.24
CA GLY A 136 -0.67 6.14 -13.35
C GLY A 136 -1.97 6.17 -14.15
N THR A 137 -2.32 5.03 -14.75
CA THR A 137 -3.57 4.85 -15.49
C THR A 137 -4.78 4.65 -14.58
N ALA A 138 -4.58 4.56 -13.28
CA ALA A 138 -5.53 4.15 -12.26
C ALA A 138 -6.03 2.70 -12.40
N LEU A 139 -5.43 1.89 -13.29
CA LEU A 139 -5.79 0.50 -13.50
C LEU A 139 -5.63 -0.35 -12.23
N PHE A 140 -4.54 -0.08 -11.48
CA PHE A 140 -4.22 -0.76 -10.23
C PHE A 140 -4.42 0.13 -9.00
N SER A 141 -5.20 1.22 -9.14
CA SER A 141 -5.33 2.18 -8.05
C SER A 141 -5.99 1.56 -6.82
N ALA A 142 -5.37 1.79 -5.69
CA ALA A 142 -5.83 1.33 -4.39
C ALA A 142 -5.32 2.23 -3.27
N GLU A 143 -6.09 2.34 -2.23
CA GLU A 143 -5.67 2.90 -0.96
C GLU A 143 -5.82 1.84 0.13
N TYR A 144 -5.01 1.93 1.17
CA TYR A 144 -5.08 1.01 2.27
C TYR A 144 -4.61 1.62 3.58
N ILE A 145 -5.14 1.07 4.66
CA ILE A 145 -4.64 1.24 6.02
C ILE A 145 -4.22 -0.15 6.49
N VAL A 146 -2.99 -0.27 6.95
CA VAL A 146 -2.42 -1.57 7.33
C VAL A 146 -1.71 -1.47 8.67
N ALA A 147 -1.85 -2.51 9.48
CA ALA A 147 -1.14 -2.69 10.74
C ALA A 147 -0.29 -3.95 10.69
N SER A 148 0.94 -3.88 11.22
CA SER A 148 1.83 -5.04 11.36
C SER A 148 2.39 -5.12 12.78
N LYS A 149 2.45 -6.34 13.34
CA LYS A 149 2.89 -6.59 14.71
C LYS A 149 3.72 -7.85 14.82
N PHE A 150 4.93 -7.73 15.38
CA PHE A 150 5.71 -8.88 15.77
C PHE A 150 5.19 -9.51 17.07
N ILE A 151 5.01 -10.82 17.04
CA ILE A 151 4.74 -11.64 18.22
C ILE A 151 5.75 -12.81 18.22
N GLY A 152 6.83 -12.66 18.95
CA GLY A 152 7.95 -13.60 18.89
C GLY A 152 8.59 -13.63 17.50
N ASN A 153 8.57 -14.79 16.83
CA ASN A 153 9.11 -14.98 15.49
C ASN A 153 8.07 -14.82 14.37
N VAL A 154 6.86 -14.38 14.71
CA VAL A 154 5.75 -14.22 13.75
C VAL A 154 5.48 -12.74 13.55
N ASP A 155 5.49 -12.29 12.30
CA ASP A 155 5.04 -10.96 11.92
C ASP A 155 3.60 -11.05 11.37
N LEU A 156 2.65 -10.52 12.11
CA LEU A 156 1.24 -10.49 11.74
C LEU A 156 0.93 -9.17 11.04
N THR A 157 0.23 -9.26 9.91
CA THR A 157 -0.23 -8.09 9.16
C THR A 157 -1.73 -8.21 8.91
N ALA A 158 -2.47 -7.11 9.14
CA ALA A 158 -3.88 -7.00 8.79
C ALA A 158 -4.19 -5.57 8.33
N GLY A 159 -5.17 -5.43 7.45
CA GLY A 159 -5.51 -4.13 6.91
C GLY A 159 -6.88 -4.06 6.26
N LEU A 160 -7.20 -2.84 5.87
CA LEU A 160 -8.41 -2.45 5.15
C LEU A 160 -7.99 -1.75 3.86
N GLY A 161 -8.58 -2.12 2.73
CA GLY A 161 -8.22 -1.59 1.43
C GLY A 161 -9.41 -1.21 0.57
N TRP A 162 -9.20 -0.25 -0.31
CA TRP A 162 -10.14 0.26 -1.30
C TRP A 162 -9.55 0.10 -2.71
N GLY A 163 -10.36 0.30 -3.73
CA GLY A 163 -9.93 0.11 -5.12
C GLY A 163 -9.68 -1.36 -5.46
N VAL A 164 -8.61 -1.67 -6.19
CA VAL A 164 -8.32 -3.05 -6.62
C VAL A 164 -7.95 -4.01 -5.49
N ILE A 165 -7.59 -3.49 -4.32
CA ILE A 165 -7.32 -4.30 -3.14
C ILE A 165 -8.60 -4.64 -2.36
N SER A 166 -9.71 -3.96 -2.69
CA SER A 166 -11.02 -4.25 -2.12
C SER A 166 -11.51 -5.59 -2.65
N ASN A 167 -11.74 -6.54 -1.75
CA ASN A 167 -12.39 -7.83 -2.06
C ASN A 167 -13.90 -7.78 -1.81
N ASN A 168 -14.47 -6.58 -1.62
CA ASN A 168 -15.88 -6.33 -1.31
C ASN A 168 -16.39 -7.07 -0.05
N SER A 169 -15.50 -7.32 0.91
CA SER A 169 -15.85 -8.10 2.11
C SER A 169 -16.73 -7.34 3.10
N ILE A 170 -16.67 -6.00 3.08
CA ILE A 170 -17.48 -5.14 3.94
C ILE A 170 -17.95 -3.90 3.17
N ASN A 171 -19.02 -3.25 3.64
CA ASN A 171 -19.40 -1.93 3.18
C ASN A 171 -18.29 -0.93 3.56
N ASN A 172 -18.05 0.07 2.71
CA ASN A 172 -17.06 1.09 3.01
C ASN A 172 -17.44 1.88 4.27
N PRO A 173 -16.67 1.76 5.37
CA PRO A 173 -17.02 2.40 6.63
C PRO A 173 -16.95 3.93 6.58
N LEU A 174 -16.25 4.50 5.60
CA LEU A 174 -16.12 5.95 5.46
C LEU A 174 -17.39 6.62 4.94
N ILE A 175 -18.31 5.86 4.33
CA ILE A 175 -19.60 6.39 3.88
C ILE A 175 -20.43 6.92 5.05
N GLU A 176 -20.31 6.31 6.23
CA GLU A 176 -20.97 6.78 7.44
C GLU A 176 -20.39 8.14 7.94
N VAL A 177 -19.20 8.50 7.49
CA VAL A 177 -18.55 9.77 7.86
C VAL A 177 -18.89 10.85 6.84
N ASP A 178 -18.87 10.52 5.55
CA ASP A 178 -19.14 11.44 4.45
C ASP A 178 -19.58 10.68 3.19
N GLU A 179 -20.71 11.07 2.59
CA GLU A 179 -21.25 10.43 1.38
C GLU A 179 -20.33 10.53 0.15
N ARG A 180 -19.36 11.44 0.12
CA ARG A 180 -18.37 11.54 -0.95
C ARG A 180 -17.61 10.22 -1.15
N PHE A 181 -17.46 9.40 -0.11
CA PHE A 181 -16.79 8.11 -0.17
C PHE A 181 -17.64 7.00 -0.81
N LYS A 182 -18.89 7.26 -1.19
CA LYS A 182 -19.80 6.26 -1.74
C LYS A 182 -19.44 5.79 -3.14
N SER A 183 -18.92 6.71 -3.97
CA SER A 183 -18.61 6.41 -5.37
C SER A 183 -17.16 6.74 -5.71
N ARG A 184 -16.48 5.76 -6.34
CA ARG A 184 -15.14 5.96 -6.87
C ARG A 184 -15.23 6.33 -8.35
N THR A 185 -14.79 7.53 -8.69
CA THR A 185 -14.69 7.94 -10.08
C THR A 185 -13.35 7.44 -10.64
N ILE A 186 -13.41 6.45 -11.52
CA ILE A 186 -12.25 6.02 -12.29
C ILE A 186 -12.33 6.77 -13.61
N ASN A 187 -11.43 7.71 -13.86
CA ASN A 187 -11.34 8.43 -15.13
C ASN A 187 -10.67 7.54 -16.20
N SER A 188 -11.34 6.42 -16.51
CA SER A 188 -10.81 5.42 -17.44
C SER A 188 -10.77 5.90 -18.90
N SER A 189 -11.53 6.94 -19.26
CA SER A 189 -11.63 7.42 -20.65
C SER A 189 -10.52 8.40 -21.06
N SER A 190 -9.93 9.15 -20.13
CA SER A 190 -8.82 10.07 -20.40
C SER A 190 -7.46 9.47 -20.04
N GLY A 191 -7.40 8.55 -19.07
CA GLY A 191 -6.15 7.94 -18.60
C GLY A 191 -5.41 7.14 -19.66
N ASN A 192 -6.11 6.48 -20.56
CA ASN A 192 -5.49 5.67 -21.62
C ASN A 192 -4.82 6.49 -22.73
N THR A 193 -5.21 7.75 -22.91
CA THR A 193 -4.71 8.59 -24.04
C THR A 193 -3.81 9.73 -23.60
N GLN A 194 -3.88 10.16 -22.34
CA GLN A 194 -3.16 11.35 -21.84
C GLN A 194 -2.30 11.11 -20.60
N GLY A 195 -2.26 9.89 -20.08
CA GLY A 195 -1.68 9.57 -18.77
C GLY A 195 -2.68 9.75 -17.63
N GLY A 196 -2.33 9.24 -16.46
CA GLY A 196 -3.22 9.25 -15.30
C GLY A 196 -3.43 10.65 -14.71
N GLU A 197 -4.63 10.93 -14.30
CA GLU A 197 -4.95 12.14 -13.53
C GLU A 197 -4.88 11.83 -12.04
N PHE A 198 -4.31 12.77 -11.27
CA PHE A 198 -4.30 12.70 -9.81
C PHE A 198 -5.67 13.13 -9.28
N ASN A 199 -6.51 12.14 -8.95
CA ASN A 199 -7.88 12.38 -8.50
C ASN A 199 -8.04 12.09 -7.01
N ILE A 200 -7.89 13.12 -6.18
CA ILE A 200 -8.00 13.04 -4.71
C ILE A 200 -9.40 12.62 -4.27
N ASP A 201 -10.44 13.00 -5.01
CA ASP A 201 -11.84 12.70 -4.65
C ASP A 201 -12.16 11.20 -4.74
N SER A 202 -11.33 10.43 -5.45
CA SER A 202 -11.44 8.97 -5.55
C SER A 202 -10.78 8.21 -4.41
N PHE A 203 -10.00 8.87 -3.57
CA PHE A 203 -9.27 8.18 -2.50
C PHE A 203 -10.21 7.68 -1.41
N PHE A 204 -10.02 6.42 -1.01
CA PHE A 204 -10.82 5.70 -0.02
C PHE A 204 -12.31 5.62 -0.39
N ALA A 205 -12.64 5.87 -1.66
CA ALA A 205 -13.99 5.87 -2.17
C ALA A 205 -14.35 4.52 -2.82
N GLY A 206 -15.66 4.27 -2.90
CA GLY A 206 -16.29 3.06 -3.41
C GLY A 206 -17.33 2.54 -2.43
N ALA A 207 -18.31 1.78 -2.94
CA ALA A 207 -19.38 1.24 -2.10
C ALA A 207 -18.86 0.25 -1.04
N ASN A 208 -17.75 -0.43 -1.34
CA ASN A 208 -17.19 -1.48 -0.51
C ASN A 208 -15.70 -1.26 -0.23
N ALA A 209 -15.25 -1.87 0.85
CA ALA A 209 -13.85 -2.02 1.22
C ALA A 209 -13.51 -3.51 1.40
N GLY A 210 -12.23 -3.84 1.45
CA GLY A 210 -11.75 -5.21 1.61
C GLY A 210 -10.88 -5.37 2.84
N LEU A 211 -11.15 -6.38 3.63
CA LEU A 211 -10.27 -6.83 4.70
C LEU A 211 -9.20 -7.78 4.13
N PHE A 212 -7.97 -7.61 4.53
CA PHE A 212 -6.88 -8.51 4.22
C PHE A 212 -6.02 -8.79 5.46
N ALA A 213 -5.45 -9.98 5.52
CA ALA A 213 -4.52 -10.37 6.59
C ALA A 213 -3.52 -11.41 6.09
N GLY A 214 -2.36 -11.47 6.75
CA GLY A 214 -1.34 -12.45 6.49
C GLY A 214 -0.29 -12.49 7.60
N MET A 215 0.63 -13.44 7.49
CA MET A 215 1.73 -13.57 8.43
C MET A 215 3.00 -14.02 7.74
N GLU A 216 4.14 -13.63 8.32
CA GLU A 216 5.47 -14.14 8.02
C GLU A 216 6.03 -14.82 9.26
N VAL A 217 6.65 -15.97 9.08
CA VAL A 217 7.27 -16.73 10.17
C VAL A 217 8.77 -16.78 9.94
N PHE A 218 9.53 -16.26 10.88
CA PHE A 218 10.99 -16.25 10.84
C PHE A 218 11.53 -17.49 11.58
N VAL A 219 12.08 -18.42 10.83
CA VAL A 219 12.69 -19.63 11.40
C VAL A 219 14.17 -19.36 11.67
N PRO A 220 14.62 -19.37 12.95
CA PRO A 220 16.02 -19.21 13.28
C PRO A 220 16.84 -20.34 12.65
N ARG A 221 17.96 -20.00 12.01
CA ARG A 221 18.90 -21.04 11.56
C ARG A 221 19.42 -21.79 12.79
N ALA A 222 19.31 -23.10 12.78
CA ALA A 222 20.04 -23.94 13.74
C ALA A 222 21.54 -23.64 13.59
N LYS A 223 22.20 -23.30 14.70
CA LYS A 223 23.66 -23.12 14.75
C LYS A 223 24.35 -24.48 14.67
#